data_36a4a754e3b991f780a31eb73ea45e65
#
_entry.id   36a4a754e3b991f780a31eb73ea45e65
#
_cell.length_a   1.000
_cell.length_b   1.000
_cell.length_c   1.000
_cell.angle_alpha   90.00
_cell.angle_beta   90.00
_cell.angle_gamma   90.00
#
_symmetry.space_group_name_H-M   'P 1'
#
loop_
_entity.id
_entity.type
_entity.pdbx_description
1 polymer ?
#
loop_
_entity_poly.entity_id
_entity_poly.type
_entity_poly.pdbx_seq_one_letter_code
_entity_poly.pdbx_strand_id
1 'polypeptide(L)'
;MFKSILVPIDLADTDLAKPAIATAATLSQTWKGSVCLLNVQPMTPAMLAEYVPADFDVLQRAASEEALAIVARESGIEASRISGVVRLGGIYHEILEEAAAIKADLIVMTSHRPAMRTYFLGSNAGHVVRYARCSVLVVRH
;
A
#
# COMPACT_ATOMS: atom_id res chain seq x y z
N MET A 1 13.11 -0.95 -16.30
CA MET A 1 11.97 -1.86 -16.42
C MET A 1 10.83 -1.40 -15.54
N PHE A 2 11.01 -1.29 -14.24
CA PHE A 2 9.94 -0.85 -13.35
C PHE A 2 10.06 0.65 -13.07
N LYS A 3 9.16 1.44 -13.66
CA LYS A 3 9.16 2.89 -13.58
C LYS A 3 8.09 3.45 -12.65
N SER A 4 7.05 2.70 -12.36
CA SER A 4 5.96 3.11 -11.48
C SER A 4 5.60 1.94 -10.57
N ILE A 5 6.03 2.03 -9.31
CA ILE A 5 5.89 0.94 -8.34
C ILE A 5 4.88 1.35 -7.28
N LEU A 6 3.89 0.51 -7.06
CA LEU A 6 2.87 0.70 -6.01
C LEU A 6 3.16 -0.24 -4.85
N VAL A 7 3.20 0.30 -3.63
CA VAL A 7 3.44 -0.48 -2.41
C VAL A 7 2.30 -0.25 -1.42
N PRO A 8 1.37 -1.21 -1.29
CA PRO A 8 0.33 -1.12 -0.26
C PRO A 8 0.92 -1.26 1.14
N ILE A 9 0.48 -0.40 2.05
CA ILE A 9 0.98 -0.33 3.43
C ILE A 9 -0.20 -0.48 4.40
N ASP A 10 -0.06 -1.37 5.37
CA ASP A 10 -0.96 -1.44 6.51
C ASP A 10 -0.38 -0.56 7.62
N LEU A 11 -1.02 0.57 7.89
CA LEU A 11 -0.55 1.52 8.91
C LEU A 11 -0.74 1.01 10.34
N ALA A 12 -1.54 -0.05 10.53
CA ALA A 12 -1.66 -0.68 11.84
C ALA A 12 -0.40 -1.47 12.22
N ASP A 13 0.38 -1.90 11.22
CA ASP A 13 1.62 -2.62 11.45
C ASP A 13 2.61 -2.31 10.33
N THR A 14 3.29 -1.18 10.45
CA THR A 14 4.23 -0.72 9.43
C THR A 14 5.48 -1.59 9.32
N ASP A 15 5.81 -2.34 10.37
CA ASP A 15 6.97 -3.24 10.32
C ASP A 15 6.78 -4.36 9.30
N LEU A 16 5.54 -4.81 9.09
CA LEU A 16 5.24 -5.83 8.08
C LEU A 16 5.56 -5.34 6.66
N ALA A 17 5.50 -4.04 6.42
CA ALA A 17 5.75 -3.46 5.11
C ALA A 17 7.25 -3.25 4.82
N LYS A 18 8.12 -3.31 5.83
CA LYS A 18 9.54 -3.02 5.64
C LYS A 18 10.22 -3.84 4.55
N PRO A 19 10.00 -5.17 4.45
CA PRO A 19 10.61 -5.94 3.37
C PRO A 19 10.15 -5.49 1.98
N ALA A 20 8.86 -5.19 1.82
CA ALA A 20 8.33 -4.72 0.53
C ALA A 20 8.88 -3.34 0.18
N ILE A 21 8.98 -2.44 1.16
CA ILE A 21 9.55 -1.11 0.97
C ILE A 21 11.03 -1.20 0.59
N ALA A 22 11.80 -2.04 1.27
CA ALA A 22 13.20 -2.25 0.95
C ALA A 22 13.40 -2.80 -0.48
N THR A 23 12.56 -3.73 -0.87
CA THR A 23 12.57 -4.28 -2.23
C THR A 23 12.23 -3.20 -3.25
N ALA A 24 11.17 -2.42 -2.99
CA ALA A 24 10.78 -1.32 -3.87
C ALA A 24 11.87 -0.26 -3.98
N ALA A 25 12.57 0.02 -2.87
CA ALA A 25 13.69 0.97 -2.86
C ALA A 25 14.81 0.50 -3.78
N THR A 26 15.20 -0.75 -3.69
CA THR A 26 16.23 -1.33 -4.55
C THR A 26 15.85 -1.27 -6.02
N LEU A 27 14.61 -1.66 -6.34
CA LEU A 27 14.13 -1.65 -7.72
C LEU A 27 14.01 -0.22 -8.26
N SER A 28 13.52 0.71 -7.44
CA SER A 28 13.43 2.12 -7.81
C SER A 28 14.79 2.71 -8.10
N GLN A 29 15.79 2.39 -7.30
CA GLN A 29 17.15 2.85 -7.53
C GLN A 29 17.74 2.29 -8.82
N THR A 30 17.52 1.00 -9.08
CA THR A 30 18.05 0.31 -10.24
C THR A 30 17.50 0.89 -11.55
N TRP A 31 16.18 1.13 -11.62
CA TRP A 31 15.54 1.61 -12.85
C TRP A 31 15.11 3.08 -12.78
N LYS A 32 15.46 3.80 -11.73
CA LYS A 32 15.10 5.21 -11.52
C LYS A 32 13.60 5.43 -11.65
N GLY A 33 12.83 4.50 -11.07
CA GLY A 33 11.37 4.56 -11.04
C GLY A 33 10.86 5.32 -9.82
N SER A 34 9.59 5.67 -9.85
CA SER A 34 8.88 6.25 -8.72
C SER A 34 8.20 5.17 -7.89
N VAL A 35 8.01 5.46 -6.59
CA VAL A 35 7.33 4.58 -5.65
C VAL A 35 6.14 5.34 -5.05
N CYS A 36 4.98 4.71 -5.07
CA CYS A 36 3.79 5.22 -4.41
C CYS A 36 3.43 4.30 -3.26
N LEU A 37 3.42 4.83 -2.04
CA LEU A 37 2.94 4.11 -0.87
C LEU A 37 1.44 4.32 -0.78
N LEU A 38 0.68 3.25 -0.67
CA LEU A 38 -0.77 3.31 -0.63
C LEU A 38 -1.29 2.75 0.69
N ASN A 39 -2.11 3.53 1.38
CA ASN A 39 -2.92 3.03 2.49
C ASN A 39 -4.38 3.02 2.08
N VAL A 40 -5.06 1.91 2.30
CA VAL A 40 -6.49 1.79 2.05
C VAL A 40 -7.20 1.71 3.39
N GLN A 41 -8.12 2.64 3.62
CA GLN A 41 -8.95 2.67 4.82
C GLN A 41 -10.31 2.08 4.50
N PRO A 42 -10.88 1.26 5.41
CA PRO A 42 -12.24 0.78 5.22
C PRO A 42 -13.24 1.93 5.38
N MET A 43 -14.33 1.86 4.66
CA MET A 43 -15.42 2.83 4.83
C MET A 43 -16.11 2.60 6.18
N THR A 44 -16.48 3.69 6.84
CA THR A 44 -17.30 3.61 8.06
C THR A 44 -18.67 3.03 7.68
N PRO A 45 -19.11 1.92 8.31
CA PRO A 45 -20.45 1.39 8.05
C PRO A 45 -21.53 2.43 8.31
N ALA A 46 -22.54 2.47 7.45
CA ALA A 46 -23.61 3.46 7.53
C ALA A 46 -24.31 3.45 8.91
N MET A 47 -24.47 2.28 9.50
CA MET A 47 -25.09 2.14 10.83
C MET A 47 -24.26 2.76 11.95
N LEU A 48 -22.97 2.98 11.75
CA LEU A 48 -22.07 3.59 12.72
C LEU A 48 -21.82 5.07 12.47
N ALA A 49 -22.30 5.61 11.34
CA ALA A 49 -22.01 6.98 10.93
C ALA A 49 -22.48 8.02 11.95
N GLU A 50 -23.57 7.77 12.66
CA GLU A 50 -24.10 8.68 13.69
C GLU A 50 -23.32 8.64 15.00
N TYR A 51 -22.46 7.63 15.21
CA TYR A 51 -21.67 7.47 16.43
C TYR A 51 -20.26 8.04 16.31
N VAL A 52 -19.90 8.59 15.15
CA VAL A 52 -18.58 9.20 14.93
C VAL A 52 -18.76 10.70 14.65
N PRO A 53 -17.74 11.53 14.95
CA PRO A 53 -17.80 12.96 14.62
C PRO A 53 -17.98 13.18 13.10
N ALA A 54 -18.62 14.30 12.73
CA ALA A 54 -18.88 14.61 11.33
C ALA A 54 -17.60 14.73 10.50
N ASP A 55 -16.47 15.12 11.11
CA ASP A 55 -15.18 15.28 10.47
C ASP A 55 -14.26 14.06 10.65
N PHE A 56 -14.80 12.94 11.14
CA PHE A 56 -14.03 11.74 11.45
C PHE A 56 -13.20 11.25 10.25
N ASP A 57 -13.82 11.14 9.08
CA ASP A 57 -13.15 10.66 7.89
C ASP A 57 -12.02 11.59 7.44
N VAL A 58 -12.24 12.89 7.55
CA VAL A 58 -11.23 13.90 7.18
C VAL A 58 -10.02 13.82 8.11
N LEU A 59 -10.27 13.72 9.43
CA LEU A 59 -9.20 13.63 10.42
C LEU A 59 -8.44 12.32 10.32
N GLN A 60 -9.15 11.23 10.08
CA GLN A 60 -8.52 9.93 9.90
C GLN A 60 -7.64 9.90 8.66
N ARG A 61 -8.11 10.47 7.57
CA ARG A 61 -7.34 10.57 6.34
C ARG A 61 -6.07 11.40 6.54
N ALA A 62 -6.19 12.56 7.19
CA ALA A 62 -5.04 13.42 7.47
C ALA A 62 -4.00 12.69 8.33
N ALA A 63 -4.44 11.96 9.35
CA ALA A 63 -3.54 11.17 10.20
C ALA A 63 -2.82 10.08 9.39
N SER A 64 -3.52 9.42 8.48
CA SER A 64 -2.93 8.38 7.63
C SER A 64 -1.96 8.97 6.61
N GLU A 65 -2.27 10.11 6.04
CA GLU A 65 -1.35 10.80 5.12
C GLU A 65 -0.06 11.19 5.82
N GLU A 66 -0.15 11.67 7.06
CA GLU A 66 1.02 12.00 7.87
C GLU A 66 1.83 10.75 8.20
N ALA A 67 1.16 9.65 8.58
CA ALA A 67 1.83 8.39 8.87
C ALA A 67 2.56 7.85 7.63
N LEU A 68 1.96 7.93 6.45
CA LEU A 68 2.61 7.55 5.20
C LEU A 68 3.82 8.43 4.90
N ALA A 69 3.73 9.72 5.19
CA ALA A 69 4.87 10.64 5.00
C ALA A 69 6.05 10.23 5.88
N ILE A 70 5.80 9.79 7.10
CA ILE A 70 6.84 9.29 8.00
C ILE A 70 7.48 8.02 7.41
N VAL A 71 6.67 7.07 6.97
CA VAL A 71 7.16 5.85 6.34
C VAL A 71 8.00 6.17 5.11
N ALA A 72 7.56 7.13 4.30
CA ALA A 72 8.31 7.58 3.12
C ALA A 72 9.68 8.13 3.49
N ARG A 73 9.74 8.97 4.52
CA ARG A 73 11.03 9.53 4.98
C ARG A 73 11.98 8.45 5.50
N GLU A 74 11.45 7.42 6.13
CA GLU A 74 12.25 6.31 6.69
C GLU A 74 12.66 5.28 5.65
N SER A 75 12.10 5.35 4.44
CA SER A 75 12.32 4.35 3.40
C SER A 75 13.71 4.39 2.76
N GLY A 76 14.40 5.52 2.85
CA GLY A 76 15.66 5.73 2.16
C GLY A 76 15.51 6.06 0.68
N ILE A 77 14.28 6.15 0.18
CA ILE A 77 14.03 6.54 -1.22
C ILE A 77 14.06 8.07 -1.32
N GLU A 78 14.66 8.59 -2.39
CA GLU A 78 14.70 10.03 -2.62
C GLU A 78 13.29 10.64 -2.59
N ALA A 79 13.15 11.79 -1.91
CA ALA A 79 11.86 12.46 -1.78
C ALA A 79 11.19 12.76 -3.12
N SER A 80 11.97 13.01 -4.17
CA SER A 80 11.45 13.29 -5.50
C SER A 80 10.86 12.05 -6.20
N ARG A 81 11.12 10.86 -5.69
CA ARG A 81 10.67 9.60 -6.29
C ARG A 81 9.66 8.83 -5.45
N ILE A 82 9.29 9.35 -4.28
CA ILE A 82 8.33 8.66 -3.40
C ILE A 82 7.15 9.56 -3.09
N SER A 83 5.96 8.97 -3.08
CA SER A 83 4.72 9.65 -2.71
C SER A 83 3.85 8.74 -1.88
N GLY A 84 2.82 9.29 -1.26
CA GLY A 84 1.86 8.54 -0.48
C GLY A 84 0.45 8.92 -0.86
N VAL A 85 -0.45 7.94 -0.89
CA VAL A 85 -1.86 8.14 -1.20
C VAL A 85 -2.70 7.34 -0.22
N VAL A 86 -3.78 7.93 0.26
CA VAL A 86 -4.79 7.27 1.08
C VAL A 86 -6.06 7.13 0.26
N ARG A 87 -6.58 5.92 0.17
CA ARG A 87 -7.86 5.64 -0.49
C ARG A 87 -8.84 5.04 0.51
N LEU A 88 -10.11 5.15 0.20
CA LEU A 88 -11.19 4.67 1.05
C LEU A 88 -11.98 3.60 0.30
N GLY A 89 -12.14 2.41 0.86
CA GLY A 89 -12.90 1.33 0.23
C GLY A 89 -12.38 -0.05 0.56
N GLY A 90 -12.67 -1.01 -0.30
CA GLY A 90 -12.18 -2.38 -0.16
C GLY A 90 -10.70 -2.47 -0.49
N ILE A 91 -9.94 -3.21 0.31
CA ILE A 91 -8.47 -3.17 0.22
C ILE A 91 -7.96 -3.56 -1.17
N TYR A 92 -8.23 -4.76 -1.66
CA TYR A 92 -7.68 -5.16 -2.95
C TYR A 92 -8.27 -4.34 -4.10
N HIS A 93 -9.53 -3.96 -3.99
CA HIS A 93 -10.18 -3.15 -5.03
C HIS A 93 -9.49 -1.80 -5.19
N GLU A 94 -9.21 -1.11 -4.08
CA GLU A 94 -8.56 0.19 -4.12
C GLU A 94 -7.09 0.09 -4.53
N ILE A 95 -6.42 -1.01 -4.21
CA ILE A 95 -5.06 -1.26 -4.70
C ILE A 95 -5.07 -1.33 -6.23
N LEU A 96 -6.00 -2.09 -6.81
CA LEU A 96 -6.11 -2.23 -8.26
C LEU A 96 -6.49 -0.90 -8.93
N GLU A 97 -7.39 -0.14 -8.30
CA GLU A 97 -7.78 1.17 -8.82
C GLU A 97 -6.60 2.16 -8.82
N GLU A 98 -5.83 2.19 -7.74
CA GLU A 98 -4.66 3.08 -7.69
C GLU A 98 -3.59 2.65 -8.67
N ALA A 99 -3.36 1.35 -8.80
CA ALA A 99 -2.40 0.83 -9.78
C ALA A 99 -2.76 1.28 -11.20
N ALA A 100 -4.05 1.26 -11.53
CA ALA A 100 -4.53 1.74 -12.83
C ALA A 100 -4.35 3.25 -12.96
N ALA A 101 -4.67 4.01 -11.91
CA ALA A 101 -4.60 5.46 -11.92
C ALA A 101 -3.18 5.98 -12.15
N ILE A 102 -2.18 5.35 -11.51
CA ILE A 102 -0.78 5.76 -11.67
C ILE A 102 -0.06 5.00 -12.79
N LYS A 103 -0.78 4.14 -13.49
CA LYS A 103 -0.21 3.27 -14.53
C LYS A 103 0.99 2.47 -13.99
N ALA A 104 0.79 1.86 -12.83
CA ALA A 104 1.83 1.06 -12.19
C ALA A 104 2.23 -0.10 -13.08
N ASP A 105 3.54 -0.35 -13.17
CA ASP A 105 4.07 -1.52 -13.85
C ASP A 105 4.52 -2.60 -12.88
N LEU A 106 4.50 -2.30 -11.57
CA LEU A 106 4.78 -3.27 -10.53
C LEU A 106 4.02 -2.92 -9.26
N ILE A 107 3.42 -3.94 -8.63
CA ILE A 107 2.89 -3.85 -7.27
C ILE A 107 3.79 -4.71 -6.39
N VAL A 108 4.33 -4.16 -5.31
CA VAL A 108 5.12 -4.91 -4.33
C VAL A 108 4.33 -5.01 -3.04
N MET A 109 3.99 -6.22 -2.65
CA MET A 109 3.20 -6.50 -1.46
C MET A 109 3.95 -7.44 -0.53
N THR A 110 3.64 -7.39 0.76
CA THR A 110 4.05 -8.43 1.68
C THR A 110 2.97 -9.50 1.75
N SER A 111 3.40 -10.75 1.84
CA SER A 111 2.50 -11.83 2.19
C SER A 111 2.10 -11.67 3.65
N HIS A 112 1.06 -12.37 4.01
CA HIS A 112 0.32 -12.22 5.22
C HIS A 112 1.11 -12.44 6.51
N ARG A 113 0.45 -12.21 7.65
CA ARG A 113 0.95 -12.27 9.04
C ARG A 113 1.78 -13.51 9.35
N PRO A 114 2.83 -13.38 10.19
CA PRO A 114 3.70 -14.53 10.55
C PRO A 114 2.98 -15.72 11.17
N ALA A 115 1.81 -15.50 11.77
CA ALA A 115 1.00 -16.58 12.37
C ALA A 115 0.33 -17.49 11.34
N MET A 116 0.25 -17.07 10.08
CA MET A 116 -0.34 -17.87 9.02
C MET A 116 0.70 -18.81 8.41
N ARG A 117 0.22 -19.94 7.89
CA ARG A 117 1.11 -20.89 7.20
C ARG A 117 1.76 -20.24 6.00
N THR A 118 3.05 -20.44 5.85
CA THR A 118 3.89 -19.72 4.88
C THR A 118 3.53 -19.96 3.42
N TYR A 119 2.81 -21.03 3.11
CA TYR A 119 2.43 -21.33 1.72
C TYR A 119 1.09 -20.71 1.31
N PHE A 120 0.38 -20.03 2.22
CA PHE A 120 -0.83 -19.32 1.87
C PHE A 120 -0.54 -17.84 1.60
N LEU A 121 -1.11 -17.32 0.52
CA LEU A 121 -1.21 -15.89 0.32
C LEU A 121 -2.37 -15.36 1.14
N GLY A 122 -2.24 -14.16 1.70
CA GLY A 122 -3.36 -13.47 2.30
C GLY A 122 -4.44 -13.19 1.25
N SER A 123 -5.70 -13.02 1.68
CA SER A 123 -6.81 -12.84 0.76
C SER A 123 -6.61 -11.63 -0.17
N ASN A 124 -6.12 -10.50 0.36
CA ASN A 124 -5.88 -9.32 -0.45
C ASN A 124 -4.73 -9.53 -1.45
N ALA A 125 -3.62 -10.14 -1.01
CA ALA A 125 -2.52 -10.46 -1.91
C ALA A 125 -2.96 -11.43 -3.00
N GLY A 126 -3.73 -12.44 -2.65
CA GLY A 126 -4.28 -13.40 -3.62
C GLY A 126 -5.16 -12.74 -4.66
N HIS A 127 -6.04 -11.82 -4.26
CA HIS A 127 -6.90 -11.09 -5.19
C HIS A 127 -6.10 -10.15 -6.10
N VAL A 128 -5.11 -9.45 -5.54
CA VAL A 128 -4.24 -8.57 -6.33
C VAL A 128 -3.47 -9.37 -7.38
N VAL A 129 -2.86 -10.49 -6.98
CA VAL A 129 -2.14 -11.36 -7.92
C VAL A 129 -3.05 -11.82 -9.05
N ARG A 130 -4.29 -12.17 -8.72
CA ARG A 130 -5.25 -12.70 -9.71
C ARG A 130 -5.74 -11.64 -10.69
N TYR A 131 -5.99 -10.42 -10.22
CA TYR A 131 -6.68 -9.41 -11.01
C TYR A 131 -5.81 -8.25 -11.49
N ALA A 132 -4.58 -8.13 -11.03
CA ALA A 132 -3.69 -7.05 -11.47
C ALA A 132 -3.36 -7.20 -12.96
N ARG A 133 -3.26 -6.06 -13.62
CA ARG A 133 -2.85 -5.99 -15.03
C ARG A 133 -1.35 -5.75 -15.20
N CYS A 134 -0.65 -5.57 -14.11
CA CYS A 134 0.80 -5.39 -14.09
C CYS A 134 1.44 -6.52 -13.30
N SER A 135 2.76 -6.53 -13.26
CA SER A 135 3.51 -7.49 -12.46
C SER A 135 3.24 -7.28 -10.96
N VAL A 136 3.21 -8.36 -10.22
CA VAL A 136 3.03 -8.34 -8.77
C VAL A 136 4.14 -9.16 -8.14
N LEU A 137 4.86 -8.53 -7.22
CA LEU A 137 5.89 -9.19 -6.42
C LEU A 137 5.37 -9.32 -5.00
N VAL A 138 5.25 -10.54 -4.52
CA VAL A 138 4.85 -10.82 -3.14
C VAL A 138 6.09 -11.19 -2.35
N VAL A 139 6.47 -10.33 -1.41
CA VAL A 139 7.63 -10.54 -0.55
C VAL A 139 7.17 -11.33 0.67
N ARG A 140 7.80 -12.46 0.92
CA ARG A 140 7.47 -13.32 2.06
C ARG A 140 8.44 -13.09 3.21
N HIS A 141 7.95 -13.36 4.41
CA HIS A 141 8.76 -13.27 5.62
C HIS A 141 9.52 -14.56 5.86
#